data_5494d81cccb9dfb78b9b1ad98d554cad
#
_entry.id   5494d81cccb9dfb78b9b1ad98d554cad
#
_cell.length_a   1.000
_cell.length_b   1.000
_cell.length_c   1.000
_cell.angle_alpha   90.00
_cell.angle_beta   90.00
_cell.angle_gamma   90.00
#
_symmetry.space_group_name_H-M   'P 1'
#
loop_
_entity.id
_entity.type
_entity.pdbx_description
1 polymer ?
#
loop_
_entity_poly.entity_id
_entity_poly.type
_entity_poly.pdbx_seq_one_letter_code
_entity_poly.pdbx_strand_id
1 'polypeptide(L)'
;MNTESDLENEAGDVSPERKQPAASVKKKHQPQFQPHQHFKRLGRELAMQYLFECDLRDSVTEPHTMEDFWEQAEESGEFPDARVFRRAKAYAELLIGHVQANDEDITAYLGRFSEKWDVERMSAVDRNIMKVAVAEMLFCSDIPHLVSIDEAIEISKDFSDEKSGVFINGILNGIKNEIE
;
A
#
# COMPACT_ATOMS: atom_id res chain seq x y z
N MET A 1 -37.42 -32.27 75.00
CA MET A 1 -36.35 -31.40 75.46
C MET A 1 -35.61 -31.02 74.17
N ASN A 2 -36.06 -29.93 73.59
CA ASN A 2 -35.37 -28.59 73.53
C ASN A 2 -33.99 -28.73 72.93
N THR A 3 -33.58 -28.04 71.94
CA THR A 3 -33.73 -26.63 71.51
C THR A 3 -33.30 -26.56 70.06
N GLU A 4 -33.99 -25.94 69.22
CA GLU A 4 -33.95 -24.57 68.66
C GLU A 4 -32.56 -24.02 68.30
N SER A 5 -32.55 -23.53 67.08
CA SER A 5 -31.92 -22.30 66.52
C SER A 5 -30.51 -22.48 66.02
N ASP A 6 -30.04 -21.90 65.01
CA ASP A 6 -30.39 -20.68 64.27
C ASP A 6 -29.89 -20.78 62.85
N LEU A 7 -30.72 -20.25 61.95
CA LEU A 7 -30.39 -19.95 60.57
C LEU A 7 -29.62 -18.66 60.51
N GLU A 8 -28.38 -18.67 60.15
CA GLU A 8 -27.67 -17.46 59.68
C GLU A 8 -27.44 -17.52 58.17
N ASN A 9 -28.06 -16.54 57.60
CA ASN A 9 -28.16 -16.27 56.19
C ASN A 9 -26.91 -15.46 55.76
N GLU A 10 -25.93 -16.09 55.10
CA GLU A 10 -24.86 -15.35 54.48
C GLU A 10 -25.22 -15.10 53.01
N ALA A 11 -25.66 -13.85 52.78
CA ALA A 11 -25.82 -13.28 51.45
C ALA A 11 -24.44 -13.10 50.80
N GLY A 12 -24.08 -13.97 49.90
CA GLY A 12 -22.92 -13.80 49.03
C GLY A 12 -23.11 -12.61 48.09
N ASP A 13 -22.33 -11.59 48.34
CA ASP A 13 -22.17 -10.40 47.48
C ASP A 13 -21.62 -10.83 46.11
N VAL A 14 -22.48 -10.88 45.11
CA VAL A 14 -22.11 -11.11 43.72
C VAL A 14 -21.85 -9.74 43.08
N SER A 15 -20.59 -9.30 43.15
CA SER A 15 -20.13 -8.15 42.39
C SER A 15 -20.34 -8.35 40.88
N PRO A 16 -20.88 -7.35 40.17
CA PRO A 16 -21.12 -7.49 38.73
C PRO A 16 -19.79 -7.46 37.97
N GLU A 17 -19.53 -8.54 37.24
CA GLU A 17 -18.43 -8.63 36.26
C GLU A 17 -18.48 -7.43 35.30
N ARG A 18 -17.43 -6.58 35.37
CA ARG A 18 -17.17 -5.56 34.37
C ARG A 18 -16.92 -6.25 33.01
N LYS A 19 -17.94 -6.27 32.18
CA LYS A 19 -17.77 -6.56 30.74
C LYS A 19 -16.81 -5.51 30.16
N GLN A 20 -15.60 -5.90 29.87
CA GLN A 20 -14.69 -5.12 29.05
C GLN A 20 -15.32 -4.91 27.67
N PRO A 21 -15.34 -3.67 27.12
CA PRO A 21 -15.79 -3.49 25.75
C PRO A 21 -14.84 -4.19 24.82
N ALA A 22 -15.37 -5.10 24.01
CA ALA A 22 -14.65 -5.75 22.94
C ALA A 22 -13.99 -4.67 22.07
N ALA A 23 -12.67 -4.70 21.99
CA ALA A 23 -11.91 -3.85 21.09
C ALA A 23 -12.45 -4.08 19.68
N SER A 24 -13.09 -3.07 19.11
CA SER A 24 -13.54 -3.09 17.73
C SER A 24 -12.30 -3.18 16.84
N VAL A 25 -12.03 -4.37 16.34
CA VAL A 25 -11.05 -4.58 15.27
C VAL A 25 -11.55 -3.74 14.10
N LYS A 26 -10.89 -2.59 13.87
CA LYS A 26 -11.09 -1.82 12.65
C LYS A 26 -10.80 -2.76 11.49
N LYS A 27 -11.84 -3.14 10.75
CA LYS A 27 -11.68 -3.88 9.49
C LYS A 27 -10.75 -3.03 8.64
N LYS A 28 -9.56 -3.55 8.33
CA LYS A 28 -8.69 -2.98 7.33
C LYS A 28 -9.53 -2.83 6.07
N HIS A 29 -9.58 -1.62 5.55
CA HIS A 29 -10.28 -1.31 4.31
C HIS A 29 -9.61 -2.16 3.23
N GLN A 30 -10.30 -3.20 2.76
CA GLN A 30 -9.89 -3.87 1.53
C GLN A 30 -10.17 -2.90 0.41
N PRO A 31 -9.20 -2.59 -0.45
CA PRO A 31 -9.44 -1.71 -1.57
C PRO A 31 -10.57 -2.31 -2.41
N GLN A 32 -11.73 -1.62 -2.42
CA GLN A 32 -12.84 -2.04 -3.24
C GLN A 32 -12.58 -1.51 -4.65
N PHE A 33 -12.42 -2.42 -5.61
CA PHE A 33 -12.36 -2.08 -7.02
C PHE A 33 -13.56 -1.18 -7.38
N GLN A 34 -13.26 0.07 -7.76
CA GLN A 34 -14.27 1.03 -8.22
C GLN A 34 -14.50 0.79 -9.72
N PRO A 35 -15.73 0.51 -10.19
CA PRO A 35 -16.02 0.19 -11.60
C PRO A 35 -15.61 1.28 -12.61
N HIS A 36 -15.28 2.48 -12.12
CA HIS A 36 -14.85 3.62 -12.93
C HIS A 36 -13.36 3.96 -12.80
N GLN A 37 -12.59 3.08 -12.13
CA GLN A 37 -11.17 3.29 -11.96
C GLN A 37 -10.48 3.31 -13.32
N HIS A 38 -9.80 4.41 -13.62
CA HIS A 38 -9.08 4.56 -14.87
C HIS A 38 -7.96 3.50 -14.93
N PHE A 39 -7.79 2.81 -16.06
CA PHE A 39 -6.81 1.73 -16.19
C PHE A 39 -5.38 2.13 -15.79
N LYS A 40 -5.01 3.41 -15.94
CA LYS A 40 -3.69 3.91 -15.52
C LYS A 40 -3.54 3.91 -13.99
N ARG A 41 -4.61 4.24 -13.25
CA ARG A 41 -4.60 4.14 -11.77
C ARG A 41 -4.33 2.69 -11.36
N LEU A 42 -5.11 1.76 -11.87
CA LEU A 42 -4.92 0.34 -11.60
C LEU A 42 -3.52 -0.15 -12.02
N GLY A 43 -3.01 0.35 -13.16
CA GLY A 43 -1.65 0.01 -13.62
C GLY A 43 -0.56 0.48 -12.66
N ARG A 44 -0.69 1.66 -12.05
CA ARG A 44 0.25 2.15 -11.02
C ARG A 44 0.19 1.29 -9.75
N GLU A 45 -1.02 0.93 -9.33
CA GLU A 45 -1.22 0.05 -8.16
C GLU A 45 -0.58 -1.33 -8.39
N LEU A 46 -0.81 -1.95 -9.53
CA LEU A 46 -0.22 -3.25 -9.89
C LEU A 46 1.31 -3.17 -10.02
N ALA A 47 1.83 -2.08 -10.60
CA ALA A 47 3.27 -1.87 -10.68
C ALA A 47 3.90 -1.77 -9.29
N MET A 48 3.30 -0.98 -8.40
CA MET A 48 3.75 -0.86 -7.02
C MET A 48 3.70 -2.20 -6.28
N GLN A 49 2.63 -2.97 -6.43
CA GLN A 49 2.48 -4.27 -5.78
C GLN A 49 3.55 -5.27 -6.26
N TYR A 50 3.80 -5.35 -7.56
CA TYR A 50 4.85 -6.21 -8.09
C TYR A 50 6.24 -5.84 -7.54
N LEU A 51 6.59 -4.56 -7.56
CA LEU A 51 7.88 -4.08 -7.03
C LEU A 51 8.00 -4.32 -5.52
N PHE A 52 6.91 -4.15 -4.79
CA PHE A 52 6.86 -4.47 -3.36
C PHE A 52 7.09 -5.97 -3.10
N GLU A 53 6.49 -6.85 -3.91
CA GLU A 53 6.75 -8.28 -3.81
C GLU A 53 8.21 -8.62 -4.12
N CYS A 54 8.82 -7.97 -5.12
CA CYS A 54 10.24 -8.14 -5.41
C CYS A 54 11.10 -7.75 -4.19
N ASP A 55 10.84 -6.60 -3.57
CA ASP A 55 11.58 -6.15 -2.36
C ASP A 55 11.47 -7.15 -1.19
N LEU A 56 10.30 -7.78 -1.01
CA LEU A 56 10.11 -8.78 0.04
C LEU A 56 10.83 -10.10 -0.28
N ARG A 57 10.96 -10.45 -1.55
CA ARG A 57 11.49 -11.74 -2.00
C ARG A 57 12.99 -11.77 -2.17
N ASP A 58 13.68 -10.64 -2.22
CA ASP A 58 15.15 -10.60 -2.22
C ASP A 58 15.77 -11.38 -1.05
N SER A 59 14.97 -11.67 -0.02
CA SER A 59 15.32 -12.51 1.12
C SER A 59 14.87 -13.97 1.01
N VAL A 60 14.17 -14.39 -0.07
CA VAL A 60 13.58 -15.73 -0.23
C VAL A 60 14.16 -16.45 -1.45
N THR A 61 14.46 -17.71 -1.31
CA THR A 61 15.21 -18.53 -2.26
C THR A 61 14.44 -18.97 -3.52
N GLU A 62 13.16 -18.64 -3.67
CA GLU A 62 12.37 -19.04 -4.84
C GLU A 62 12.21 -17.87 -5.82
N PRO A 63 12.56 -18.05 -7.10
CA PRO A 63 12.32 -17.02 -8.11
C PRO A 63 10.82 -16.83 -8.32
N HIS A 64 10.36 -15.59 -8.18
CA HIS A 64 9.02 -15.17 -8.57
C HIS A 64 9.13 -14.39 -9.86
N THR A 65 8.49 -14.88 -10.89
CA THR A 65 8.52 -14.24 -12.20
C THR A 65 7.36 -13.24 -12.33
N MET A 66 7.47 -12.36 -13.30
CA MET A 66 6.37 -11.46 -13.66
C MET A 66 5.15 -12.25 -14.14
N GLU A 67 5.38 -13.40 -14.79
CA GLU A 67 4.32 -14.32 -15.18
C GLU A 67 3.53 -14.82 -13.98
N ASP A 68 4.21 -15.28 -12.92
CA ASP A 68 3.55 -15.79 -11.70
C ASP A 68 2.68 -14.70 -11.04
N PHE A 69 3.16 -13.45 -11.01
CA PHE A 69 2.40 -12.32 -10.50
C PHE A 69 1.12 -12.08 -11.32
N TRP A 70 1.22 -12.14 -12.65
CA TRP A 70 0.05 -11.94 -13.51
C TRP A 70 -0.95 -13.09 -13.44
N GLU A 71 -0.49 -14.34 -13.36
CA GLU A 71 -1.37 -15.50 -13.15
C GLU A 71 -2.14 -15.35 -11.85
N GLN A 72 -1.47 -14.99 -10.76
CA GLN A 72 -2.11 -14.78 -9.47
C GLN A 72 -3.12 -13.62 -9.50
N ALA A 73 -2.79 -12.51 -10.17
CA ALA A 73 -3.70 -11.38 -10.32
C ALA A 73 -4.95 -11.75 -11.13
N GLU A 74 -4.81 -12.53 -12.20
CA GLU A 74 -5.92 -13.02 -13.01
C GLU A 74 -6.81 -14.02 -12.26
N GLU A 75 -6.21 -14.92 -11.49
CA GLU A 75 -6.92 -15.93 -10.70
C GLU A 75 -7.65 -15.34 -9.49
N SER A 76 -7.20 -14.19 -8.97
CA SER A 76 -7.81 -13.54 -7.79
C SER A 76 -9.29 -13.20 -8.00
N GLY A 77 -9.71 -12.96 -9.25
CA GLY A 77 -11.07 -12.53 -9.59
C GLY A 77 -11.39 -11.09 -9.13
N GLU A 78 -10.39 -10.34 -8.68
CA GLU A 78 -10.57 -8.95 -8.22
C GLU A 78 -10.82 -7.96 -9.36
N PHE A 79 -10.51 -8.35 -10.60
CA PHE A 79 -10.58 -7.49 -11.79
C PHE A 79 -11.64 -8.00 -12.79
N PRO A 80 -12.93 -7.73 -12.55
CA PRO A 80 -14.01 -8.32 -13.36
C PRO A 80 -14.07 -7.78 -14.80
N ASP A 81 -13.50 -6.59 -15.08
CA ASP A 81 -13.41 -6.04 -16.45
C ASP A 81 -12.07 -6.42 -17.11
N ALA A 82 -12.06 -7.50 -17.87
CA ALA A 82 -10.90 -7.99 -18.56
C ALA A 82 -10.27 -6.99 -19.56
N ARG A 83 -11.03 -6.01 -20.07
CA ARG A 83 -10.50 -4.96 -20.94
C ARG A 83 -9.71 -3.94 -20.15
N VAL A 84 -10.26 -3.50 -19.02
CA VAL A 84 -9.59 -2.56 -18.10
C VAL A 84 -8.33 -3.22 -17.56
N PHE A 85 -8.42 -4.46 -17.09
CA PHE A 85 -7.29 -5.21 -16.57
C PHE A 85 -6.15 -5.34 -17.60
N ARG A 86 -6.44 -5.75 -18.83
CA ARG A 86 -5.43 -5.88 -19.89
C ARG A 86 -4.69 -4.56 -20.17
N ARG A 87 -5.40 -3.43 -20.16
CA ARG A 87 -4.79 -2.11 -20.34
C ARG A 87 -3.97 -1.70 -19.11
N ALA A 88 -4.45 -2.01 -17.93
CA ALA A 88 -3.74 -1.76 -16.69
C ALA A 88 -2.45 -2.59 -16.60
N LYS A 89 -2.51 -3.88 -16.95
CA LYS A 89 -1.35 -4.78 -17.04
C LYS A 89 -0.27 -4.20 -17.96
N ALA A 90 -0.63 -3.84 -19.19
CA ALA A 90 0.33 -3.27 -20.13
C ALA A 90 0.95 -1.96 -19.60
N TYR A 91 0.18 -1.13 -18.91
CA TYR A 91 0.70 0.09 -18.30
C TYR A 91 1.59 -0.19 -17.09
N ALA A 92 1.23 -1.16 -16.27
CA ALA A 92 2.06 -1.62 -15.16
C ALA A 92 3.40 -2.16 -15.63
N GLU A 93 3.41 -3.02 -16.66
CA GLU A 93 4.63 -3.57 -17.26
C GLU A 93 5.56 -2.47 -17.80
N LEU A 94 5.00 -1.43 -18.42
CA LEU A 94 5.75 -0.25 -18.85
C LEU A 94 6.44 0.44 -17.66
N LEU A 95 5.70 0.72 -16.58
CA LEU A 95 6.23 1.39 -15.39
C LEU A 95 7.27 0.53 -14.66
N ILE A 96 7.00 -0.78 -14.50
CA ILE A 96 7.95 -1.74 -13.91
C ILE A 96 9.26 -1.75 -14.72
N GLY A 97 9.16 -1.83 -16.04
CA GLY A 97 10.33 -1.80 -16.92
C GLY A 97 11.16 -0.52 -16.75
N HIS A 98 10.51 0.64 -16.64
CA HIS A 98 11.19 1.90 -16.38
C HIS A 98 11.87 1.93 -15.02
N VAL A 99 11.20 1.46 -13.97
CA VAL A 99 11.80 1.39 -12.63
C VAL A 99 13.02 0.46 -12.62
N GLN A 100 12.88 -0.76 -13.14
CA GLN A 100 13.96 -1.74 -13.14
C GLN A 100 15.17 -1.32 -13.97
N ALA A 101 14.93 -0.66 -15.11
CA ALA A 101 16.01 -0.18 -15.98
C ALA A 101 16.76 1.04 -15.40
N ASN A 102 16.17 1.79 -14.48
CA ASN A 102 16.70 3.05 -13.96
C ASN A 102 16.66 3.12 -12.42
N ASP A 103 16.72 1.97 -11.73
CA ASP A 103 16.53 1.89 -10.28
C ASP A 103 17.55 2.72 -9.49
N GLU A 104 18.81 2.72 -9.93
CA GLU A 104 19.88 3.51 -9.29
C GLU A 104 19.59 5.02 -9.37
N ASP A 105 19.20 5.52 -10.54
CA ASP A 105 18.89 6.94 -10.74
C ASP A 105 17.64 7.35 -9.97
N ILE A 106 16.58 6.54 -10.02
CA ILE A 106 15.33 6.78 -9.30
C ILE A 106 15.59 6.79 -7.79
N THR A 107 16.36 5.83 -7.29
CA THR A 107 16.74 5.76 -5.87
C THR A 107 17.60 6.96 -5.46
N ALA A 108 18.49 7.43 -6.32
CA ALA A 108 19.30 8.63 -6.09
C ALA A 108 18.42 9.90 -6.01
N TYR A 109 17.38 10.02 -6.86
CA TYR A 109 16.40 11.10 -6.73
C TYR A 109 15.69 11.06 -5.38
N LEU A 110 15.15 9.91 -5.00
CA LEU A 110 14.48 9.75 -3.71
C LEU A 110 15.40 10.10 -2.53
N GLY A 111 16.66 9.65 -2.57
CA GLY A 111 17.66 9.93 -1.53
C GLY A 111 17.97 11.43 -1.38
N ARG A 112 18.10 12.17 -2.49
CA ARG A 112 18.37 13.61 -2.47
C ARG A 112 17.25 14.43 -1.83
N PHE A 113 16.00 14.05 -2.05
CA PHE A 113 14.84 14.80 -1.57
C PHE A 113 14.24 14.27 -0.25
N SER A 114 14.74 13.16 0.27
CA SER A 114 14.32 12.63 1.56
C SER A 114 14.99 13.29 2.78
N GLU A 115 15.94 14.19 2.58
CA GLU A 115 16.74 15.03 3.52
C GLU A 115 17.14 14.42 4.87
N LYS A 116 16.30 13.63 5.50
CA LYS A 116 16.49 13.08 6.86
C LYS A 116 16.20 11.60 6.96
N TRP A 117 15.76 11.00 5.88
CA TRP A 117 15.34 9.60 5.86
C TRP A 117 16.17 8.83 4.84
N ASP A 118 16.89 7.85 5.31
CA ASP A 118 17.52 6.86 4.46
C ASP A 118 16.44 6.13 3.64
N VAL A 119 16.61 6.04 2.33
CA VAL A 119 15.65 5.39 1.43
C VAL A 119 15.39 3.94 1.84
N GLU A 120 16.41 3.25 2.36
CA GLU A 120 16.29 1.88 2.87
C GLU A 120 15.43 1.78 4.13
N ARG A 121 15.29 2.87 4.88
CA ARG A 121 14.47 2.93 6.11
C ARG A 121 13.03 3.38 5.85
N MET A 122 12.70 3.75 4.63
CA MET A 122 11.32 4.04 4.24
C MET A 122 10.49 2.77 4.26
N SER A 123 9.19 2.91 4.51
CA SER A 123 8.24 1.84 4.25
C SER A 123 8.43 1.32 2.82
N ALA A 124 8.52 -0.01 2.65
CA ALA A 124 8.65 -0.59 1.31
C ALA A 124 7.48 -0.20 0.40
N VAL A 125 6.28 -0.01 0.95
CA VAL A 125 5.11 0.48 0.22
C VAL A 125 5.33 1.91 -0.28
N ASP A 126 5.70 2.84 0.61
CA ASP A 126 5.93 4.25 0.24
C ASP A 126 7.06 4.38 -0.78
N ARG A 127 8.15 3.65 -0.58
CA ARG A 127 9.28 3.62 -1.50
C ARG A 127 8.85 3.19 -2.90
N ASN A 128 8.08 2.12 -3.03
CA ASN A 128 7.65 1.62 -4.33
C ASN A 128 6.57 2.50 -4.97
N ILE A 129 5.67 3.11 -4.20
CA ILE A 129 4.77 4.16 -4.70
C ILE A 129 5.57 5.29 -5.34
N MET A 130 6.59 5.79 -4.64
CA MET A 130 7.42 6.90 -5.14
C MET A 130 8.30 6.48 -6.32
N LYS A 131 8.87 5.27 -6.33
CA LYS A 131 9.62 4.76 -7.50
C LYS A 131 8.76 4.74 -8.76
N VAL A 132 7.53 4.25 -8.67
CA VAL A 132 6.57 4.26 -9.78
C VAL A 132 6.26 5.68 -10.25
N ALA A 133 5.99 6.61 -9.33
CA ALA A 133 5.68 8.00 -9.68
C ALA A 133 6.88 8.71 -10.31
N VAL A 134 8.09 8.52 -9.81
CA VAL A 134 9.32 9.11 -10.38
C VAL A 134 9.58 8.55 -11.78
N ALA A 135 9.45 7.23 -11.97
CA ALA A 135 9.58 6.61 -13.28
C ALA A 135 8.56 7.18 -14.28
N GLU A 136 7.31 7.35 -13.85
CA GLU A 136 6.28 7.96 -14.70
C GLU A 136 6.61 9.40 -15.06
N MET A 137 7.06 10.23 -14.11
CA MET A 137 7.47 11.63 -14.37
C MET A 137 8.65 11.71 -15.32
N LEU A 138 9.63 10.81 -15.22
CA LEU A 138 10.83 10.85 -16.05
C LEU A 138 10.62 10.31 -17.47
N PHE A 139 9.77 9.29 -17.64
CA PHE A 139 9.72 8.49 -18.88
C PHE A 139 8.37 8.50 -19.59
N CYS A 140 7.29 9.01 -18.98
CA CYS A 140 5.95 9.06 -19.57
C CYS A 140 5.54 10.50 -19.88
N SER A 141 6.08 11.09 -20.94
CA SER A 141 5.85 12.50 -21.31
C SER A 141 4.38 12.88 -21.61
N ASP A 142 3.51 11.88 -21.81
CA ASP A 142 2.06 12.08 -21.99
C ASP A 142 1.31 12.26 -20.65
N ILE A 143 2.00 12.10 -19.52
CA ILE A 143 1.42 12.27 -18.18
C ILE A 143 2.00 13.53 -17.55
N PRO A 144 1.17 14.53 -17.19
CA PRO A 144 1.63 15.67 -16.42
C PRO A 144 2.17 15.23 -15.05
N HIS A 145 3.31 15.78 -14.63
CA HIS A 145 3.97 15.39 -13.36
C HIS A 145 3.03 15.51 -12.14
N LEU A 146 2.17 16.54 -12.11
CA LEU A 146 1.18 16.69 -11.04
C LEU A 146 0.20 15.52 -10.97
N VAL A 147 -0.16 14.92 -12.10
CA VAL A 147 -1.03 13.73 -12.11
C VAL A 147 -0.32 12.54 -11.46
N SER A 148 0.96 12.33 -11.76
CA SER A 148 1.75 11.26 -11.13
C SER A 148 1.85 11.45 -9.62
N ILE A 149 2.02 12.70 -9.16
CA ILE A 149 2.06 13.03 -7.73
C ILE A 149 0.71 12.80 -7.06
N ASP A 150 -0.37 13.33 -7.62
CA ASP A 150 -1.71 13.18 -7.06
C ASP A 150 -2.13 11.71 -6.97
N GLU A 151 -1.83 10.93 -8.00
CA GLU A 151 -2.11 9.49 -8.02
C GLU A 151 -1.27 8.72 -6.98
N ALA A 152 -0.01 9.08 -6.79
CA ALA A 152 0.83 8.49 -5.74
C ALA A 152 0.27 8.75 -4.34
N ILE A 153 -0.20 9.99 -4.09
CA ILE A 153 -0.85 10.34 -2.82
C ILE A 153 -2.13 9.54 -2.62
N GLU A 154 -2.97 9.42 -3.66
CA GLU A 154 -4.20 8.64 -3.56
C GLU A 154 -3.93 7.14 -3.33
N ILE A 155 -2.91 6.57 -3.98
CA ILE A 155 -2.47 5.17 -3.75
C ILE A 155 -2.01 5.00 -2.29
N SER A 156 -1.27 5.96 -1.75
CA SER A 156 -0.80 5.87 -0.37
C SER A 156 -1.92 5.82 0.67
N LYS A 157 -3.08 6.41 0.39
CA LYS A 157 -4.25 6.34 1.29
C LYS A 157 -4.82 4.94 1.40
N ASP A 158 -4.73 4.15 0.31
CA ASP A 158 -5.25 2.79 0.26
C ASP A 158 -4.26 1.75 0.80
N PHE A 159 -2.96 1.96 0.60
CA PHE A 159 -1.93 0.95 0.84
C PHE A 159 -0.94 1.29 1.96
N SER A 160 -0.91 2.54 2.47
CA SER A 160 0.07 2.97 3.46
C SER A 160 -0.56 3.63 4.69
N ASP A 161 0.27 4.28 5.52
CA ASP A 161 -0.16 4.98 6.71
C ASP A 161 -0.78 6.35 6.38
N GLU A 162 -1.64 6.85 7.27
CA GLU A 162 -2.34 8.14 7.10
C GLU A 162 -1.37 9.33 6.86
N LYS A 163 -0.14 9.23 7.37
CA LYS A 163 0.89 10.28 7.24
C LYS A 163 1.71 10.18 5.96
N SER A 164 1.68 9.05 5.27
CA SER A 164 2.50 8.79 4.08
C SER A 164 2.21 9.76 2.95
N GLY A 165 0.95 10.14 2.73
CA GLY A 165 0.58 11.08 1.69
C GLY A 165 1.30 12.44 1.78
N VAL A 166 1.48 12.98 2.99
CA VAL A 166 2.20 14.25 3.20
C VAL A 166 3.68 14.10 2.89
N PHE A 167 4.28 12.98 3.31
CA PHE A 167 5.69 12.66 3.08
C PHE A 167 5.96 12.46 1.57
N ILE A 168 5.16 11.64 0.90
CA ILE A 168 5.24 11.39 -0.55
C ILE A 168 5.10 12.69 -1.34
N ASN A 169 4.10 13.52 -1.00
CA ASN A 169 3.90 14.81 -1.63
C ASN A 169 5.12 15.72 -1.54
N GLY A 170 5.76 15.80 -0.38
CA GLY A 170 6.97 16.61 -0.18
C GLY A 170 8.13 16.18 -1.07
N ILE A 171 8.44 14.88 -1.09
CA ILE A 171 9.53 14.32 -1.90
C ILE A 171 9.25 14.48 -3.38
N LEU A 172 8.08 14.07 -3.86
CA LEU A 172 7.77 14.09 -5.29
C LEU A 172 7.68 15.51 -5.86
N ASN A 173 7.19 16.50 -5.09
CA ASN A 173 7.24 17.90 -5.52
C ASN A 173 8.68 18.44 -5.58
N GLY A 174 9.54 18.03 -4.65
CA GLY A 174 10.96 18.36 -4.72
C GLY A 174 11.61 17.85 -6.01
N ILE A 175 11.39 16.58 -6.33
CA ILE A 175 11.88 15.95 -7.56
C ILE A 175 11.30 16.64 -8.80
N LYS A 176 9.97 16.88 -8.83
CA LYS A 176 9.32 17.59 -9.92
C LYS A 176 10.00 18.92 -10.25
N ASN A 177 10.28 19.73 -9.23
CA ASN A 177 10.92 21.04 -9.41
C ASN A 177 12.36 20.96 -9.93
N GLU A 178 13.05 19.82 -9.79
CA GLU A 178 14.38 19.63 -10.36
C GLU A 178 14.33 19.18 -11.82
N ILE A 179 13.32 18.42 -12.21
CA ILE A 179 13.21 17.85 -13.57
C ILE A 179 12.42 18.74 -14.55
N GLU A 180 11.72 19.78 -14.08
CA GLU A 180 11.07 20.84 -14.91
C GLU A 180 12.06 21.94 -15.28
#